data_d3b66eaafa42b88cacdb57f8690618d9
#
_entry.id   d3b66eaafa42b88cacdb57f8690618d9
#
_cell.length_a   1.000
_cell.length_b   1.000
_cell.length_c   1.000
_cell.angle_alpha   90.00
_cell.angle_beta   90.00
_cell.angle_gamma   90.00
#
_symmetry.space_group_name_H-M   'P 1'
#
loop_
_entity.id
_entity.type
_entity.pdbx_description
1 polymer ?
#
loop_
_entity_poly.entity_id
_entity_poly.type
_entity_poly.pdbx_seq_one_letter_code
_entity_poly.pdbx_strand_id
1 'polypeptide(L)'
;MRLFIQYALTYPERAETPLKGLPIPGVLEFLEPDLKRFPALAVAYEAGRRGGLAQVAVSAADEVAVEAFLQGKIPFPRIPEILARVLEATPTEPLTWESLFAVDAWAREEAKRWA
;
A
#
# COMPACT_ATOMS: atom_id res chain seq x y z
N MET A 1 8.91 3.17 11.56
CA MET A 1 7.84 4.19 11.67
C MET A 1 7.77 4.87 13.04
N ARG A 2 7.81 4.16 14.17
CA ARG A 2 7.63 4.75 15.53
C ARG A 2 8.51 5.96 15.82
N LEU A 3 9.80 5.91 15.50
CA LEU A 3 10.75 7.03 15.71
C LEU A 3 10.36 8.27 14.91
N PHE A 4 9.93 8.09 13.67
CA PHE A 4 9.53 9.21 12.80
C PHE A 4 8.25 9.87 13.28
N ILE A 5 7.27 9.06 13.71
CA ILE A 5 6.02 9.55 14.28
C ILE A 5 6.29 10.30 15.60
N GLN A 6 7.11 9.72 16.48
CA GLN A 6 7.50 10.37 17.73
C GLN A 6 8.12 11.75 17.47
N TYR A 7 9.10 11.84 16.55
CA TYR A 7 9.72 13.11 16.23
C TYR A 7 8.74 14.12 15.61
N ALA A 8 7.82 13.66 14.78
CA ALA A 8 6.79 14.55 14.22
C ALA A 8 5.88 15.14 15.31
N LEU A 9 5.58 14.35 16.35
CA LEU A 9 4.74 14.80 17.47
C LEU A 9 5.48 15.70 18.47
N THR A 10 6.79 15.55 18.61
CA THR A 10 7.60 16.30 19.59
C THR A 10 8.43 17.42 18.95
N TYR A 11 8.32 17.60 17.65
CA TYR A 11 9.10 18.62 16.91
C TYR A 11 9.03 19.99 17.58
N PRO A 12 10.15 20.74 17.70
CA PRO A 12 11.49 20.44 17.16
C PRO A 12 12.37 19.58 18.08
N GLU A 13 11.90 19.19 19.24
CA GLU A 13 12.68 18.46 20.23
C GLU A 13 12.71 16.96 19.92
N ARG A 14 13.81 16.30 20.32
CA ARG A 14 13.95 14.85 20.25
C ARG A 14 13.70 14.26 21.62
N ALA A 15 12.50 13.71 21.81
CA ALA A 15 12.17 13.02 23.04
C ALA A 15 12.95 11.70 23.16
N GLU A 16 13.25 11.30 24.39
CA GLU A 16 13.84 10.00 24.67
C GLU A 16 12.95 8.86 24.21
N THR A 17 13.55 7.78 23.78
CA THR A 17 12.84 6.60 23.28
C THR A 17 13.53 5.32 23.77
N PRO A 18 12.77 4.30 24.20
CA PRO A 18 13.34 2.98 24.52
C PRO A 18 13.75 2.20 23.26
N LEU A 19 13.45 2.71 22.07
CA LEU A 19 13.80 2.05 20.82
C LEU A 19 15.30 2.24 20.53
N LYS A 20 15.99 1.14 20.27
CA LYS A 20 17.38 1.18 19.80
C LYS A 20 17.43 1.80 18.41
N GLY A 21 18.34 2.75 18.21
CA GLY A 21 18.64 3.28 16.89
C GLY A 21 19.15 2.18 15.96
N LEU A 22 18.76 2.23 14.67
CA LEU A 22 19.34 1.37 13.66
C LEU A 22 20.66 1.98 13.19
N PRO A 23 21.74 1.20 13.10
CA PRO A 23 22.98 1.68 12.52
C PRO A 23 22.72 1.99 11.04
N ILE A 24 23.13 3.18 10.61
CA ILE A 24 23.11 3.54 9.18
C ILE A 24 24.36 2.91 8.55
N PRO A 25 24.22 2.11 7.48
CA PRO A 25 25.37 1.59 6.75
C PRO A 25 26.27 2.72 6.24
N GLY A 26 27.59 2.49 6.21
CA GLY A 26 28.52 3.48 5.70
C GLY A 26 28.36 3.79 4.20
N VAL A 27 27.75 2.84 3.45
CA VAL A 27 27.45 2.97 2.02
C VAL A 27 26.01 2.54 1.76
N LEU A 28 25.26 3.38 1.05
CA LEU A 28 23.93 3.07 0.52
C LEU A 28 24.00 3.13 -1.01
N GLU A 29 23.53 2.06 -1.65
CA GLU A 29 23.43 1.99 -3.11
C GLU A 29 21.99 2.28 -3.52
N PHE A 30 21.82 3.16 -4.50
CA PHE A 30 20.52 3.55 -5.06
C PHE A 30 20.48 3.19 -6.53
N LEU A 31 19.43 2.44 -6.92
CA LEU A 31 19.20 2.02 -8.30
C LEU A 31 17.81 2.50 -8.74
N GLU A 32 17.64 2.68 -10.04
CA GLU A 32 16.32 2.96 -10.60
C GLU A 32 15.36 1.79 -10.37
N PRO A 33 14.10 2.05 -9.98
CA PRO A 33 13.11 1.01 -9.76
C PRO A 33 12.80 0.25 -11.05
N ASP A 34 12.92 -1.08 -11.03
CA ASP A 34 12.52 -1.93 -12.14
C ASP A 34 11.01 -2.23 -12.07
N LEU A 35 10.21 -1.46 -12.82
CA LEU A 35 8.75 -1.61 -12.85
C LEU A 35 8.28 -2.91 -13.51
N LYS A 36 9.13 -3.59 -14.28
CA LYS A 36 8.80 -4.91 -14.84
C LYS A 36 8.95 -6.00 -13.78
N ARG A 37 10.00 -5.90 -12.99
CA ARG A 37 10.25 -6.82 -11.87
C ARG A 37 9.33 -6.55 -10.67
N PHE A 38 8.94 -5.29 -10.46
CA PHE A 38 8.08 -4.83 -9.35
C PHE A 38 6.83 -4.12 -9.86
N PRO A 39 5.91 -4.83 -10.55
CA PRO A 39 4.75 -4.21 -11.21
C PRO A 39 3.76 -3.56 -10.22
N ALA A 40 3.71 -4.01 -8.94
CA ALA A 40 2.89 -3.37 -7.92
C ALA A 40 3.22 -1.89 -7.72
N LEU A 41 4.49 -1.50 -7.92
CA LEU A 41 4.90 -0.09 -7.84
C LEU A 41 4.25 0.75 -8.95
N ALA A 42 4.13 0.21 -10.18
CA ALA A 42 3.43 0.90 -11.26
C ALA A 42 1.94 1.08 -10.97
N VAL A 43 1.30 0.06 -10.37
CA VAL A 43 -0.11 0.14 -9.93
C VAL A 43 -0.28 1.21 -8.85
N ALA A 44 0.62 1.28 -7.87
CA ALA A 44 0.58 2.28 -6.81
C ALA A 44 0.74 3.71 -7.36
N TYR A 45 1.65 3.94 -8.32
CA TYR A 45 1.78 5.23 -8.98
C TYR A 45 0.52 5.61 -9.76
N GLU A 46 -0.10 4.67 -10.45
CA GLU A 46 -1.32 4.92 -11.20
C GLU A 46 -2.50 5.24 -10.25
N ALA A 47 -2.66 4.49 -9.16
CA ALA A 47 -3.63 4.80 -8.13
C ALA A 47 -3.41 6.20 -7.52
N GLY A 48 -2.15 6.56 -7.29
CA GLY A 48 -1.77 7.90 -6.82
C GLY A 48 -2.15 9.01 -7.79
N ARG A 49 -1.97 8.81 -9.11
CA ARG A 49 -2.34 9.78 -10.14
C ARG A 49 -3.85 9.92 -10.31
N ARG A 50 -4.60 8.81 -10.26
CA ARG A 50 -6.07 8.83 -10.29
C ARG A 50 -6.65 9.53 -9.06
N GLY A 51 -6.02 9.33 -7.91
CA GLY A 51 -6.46 9.92 -6.63
C GLY A 51 -7.77 9.32 -6.11
N GLY A 52 -8.35 9.97 -5.11
CA GLY A 52 -9.67 9.63 -4.59
C GLY A 52 -9.84 8.16 -4.22
N LEU A 53 -10.90 7.55 -4.70
CA LEU A 53 -11.27 6.17 -4.40
C LEU A 53 -10.29 5.11 -4.94
N ALA A 54 -9.50 5.45 -5.96
CA ALA A 54 -8.49 4.53 -6.49
C ALA A 54 -7.42 4.16 -5.45
N GLN A 55 -7.01 5.13 -4.62
CA GLN A 55 -6.05 4.90 -3.54
C GLN A 55 -6.65 4.02 -2.44
N VAL A 56 -7.91 4.24 -2.10
CA VAL A 56 -8.65 3.42 -1.12
C VAL A 56 -8.75 1.98 -1.60
N ALA A 57 -9.18 1.78 -2.85
CA ALA A 57 -9.37 0.46 -3.43
C ALA A 57 -8.07 -0.36 -3.48
N VAL A 58 -6.97 0.25 -3.95
CA VAL A 58 -5.68 -0.44 -4.02
C VAL A 58 -5.15 -0.77 -2.63
N SER A 59 -5.29 0.14 -1.66
CA SER A 59 -4.86 -0.11 -0.27
C SER A 59 -5.62 -1.26 0.37
N ALA A 60 -6.95 -1.30 0.21
CA ALA A 60 -7.79 -2.37 0.75
C ALA A 60 -7.51 -3.73 0.08
N ALA A 61 -7.29 -3.73 -1.24
CA ALA A 61 -6.96 -4.92 -2.01
C ALA A 61 -5.58 -5.49 -1.64
N ASP A 62 -4.60 -4.61 -1.37
CA ASP A 62 -3.24 -5.01 -0.98
C ASP A 62 -3.26 -5.79 0.34
N GLU A 63 -3.98 -5.31 1.35
CA GLU A 63 -4.11 -6.03 2.62
C GLU A 63 -4.65 -7.45 2.43
N VAL A 64 -5.68 -7.63 1.59
CA VAL A 64 -6.26 -8.95 1.30
C VAL A 64 -5.29 -9.84 0.52
N ALA A 65 -4.63 -9.30 -0.50
CA ALA A 65 -3.70 -10.05 -1.33
C ALA A 65 -2.46 -10.48 -0.54
N VAL A 66 -1.91 -9.59 0.30
CA VAL A 66 -0.78 -9.89 1.18
C VAL A 66 -1.16 -10.96 2.20
N GLU A 67 -2.34 -10.87 2.82
CA GLU A 67 -2.81 -11.88 3.76
C GLU A 67 -2.96 -13.25 3.08
N ALA A 68 -3.53 -13.30 1.88
CA ALA A 68 -3.65 -14.54 1.11
C ALA A 68 -2.28 -15.15 0.76
N PHE A 69 -1.30 -14.31 0.43
CA PHE A 69 0.08 -14.76 0.20
C PHE A 69 0.71 -15.32 1.48
N LEU A 70 0.59 -14.63 2.62
CA LEU A 70 1.14 -15.08 3.90
C LEU A 70 0.53 -16.40 4.37
N GLN A 71 -0.74 -16.66 4.01
CA GLN A 71 -1.43 -17.93 4.24
C GLN A 71 -1.08 -19.02 3.21
N GLY A 72 -0.23 -18.73 2.23
CA GLY A 72 0.15 -19.67 1.19
C GLY A 72 -0.93 -19.98 0.15
N LYS A 73 -2.00 -19.17 0.07
CA LYS A 73 -3.11 -19.36 -0.88
C LYS A 73 -2.76 -18.92 -2.29
N ILE A 74 -1.94 -17.89 -2.42
CA ILE A 74 -1.49 -17.35 -3.70
C ILE A 74 0.04 -17.21 -3.75
N PRO A 75 0.68 -17.29 -4.92
CA PRO A 75 2.09 -16.99 -5.09
C PRO A 75 2.32 -15.47 -5.09
N PHE A 76 3.54 -15.05 -4.71
CA PHE A 76 3.91 -13.62 -4.61
C PHE A 76 3.58 -12.78 -5.86
N PRO A 77 3.83 -13.25 -7.11
CA PRO A 77 3.50 -12.47 -8.31
C PRO A 77 1.99 -12.23 -8.51
N ARG A 78 1.13 -12.97 -7.80
CA ARG A 78 -0.31 -12.80 -7.88
C ARG A 78 -0.79 -11.49 -7.23
N ILE A 79 -0.04 -10.99 -6.23
CA ILE A 79 -0.38 -9.73 -5.55
C ILE A 79 -0.56 -8.58 -6.55
N PRO A 80 0.44 -8.19 -7.36
CA PRO A 80 0.28 -7.09 -8.30
C PRO A 80 -0.82 -7.30 -9.34
N GLU A 81 -1.11 -8.55 -9.73
CA GLU A 81 -2.21 -8.85 -10.65
C GLU A 81 -3.57 -8.51 -10.04
N ILE A 82 -3.78 -8.88 -8.77
CA ILE A 82 -5.00 -8.56 -8.02
C ILE A 82 -5.16 -7.05 -7.90
N LEU A 83 -4.09 -6.34 -7.50
CA LEU A 83 -4.11 -4.89 -7.36
C LEU A 83 -4.47 -4.18 -8.67
N ALA A 84 -3.89 -4.62 -9.79
CA ALA A 84 -4.18 -4.06 -11.11
C ALA A 84 -5.66 -4.24 -11.51
N ARG A 85 -6.23 -5.42 -11.28
CA ARG A 85 -7.64 -5.72 -11.56
C ARG A 85 -8.59 -4.88 -10.71
N VAL A 86 -8.32 -4.77 -9.41
CA VAL A 86 -9.13 -3.95 -8.50
C VAL A 86 -9.04 -2.49 -8.90
N LEU A 87 -7.85 -1.98 -9.23
CA LEU A 87 -7.67 -0.61 -9.70
C LEU A 87 -8.45 -0.32 -10.99
N GLU A 88 -8.45 -1.25 -11.94
CA GLU A 88 -9.18 -1.13 -13.21
C GLU A 88 -10.69 -1.08 -12.98
N ALA A 89 -11.20 -1.93 -12.07
CA ALA A 89 -12.62 -2.03 -11.77
C ALA A 89 -13.11 -0.99 -10.74
N THR A 90 -12.22 -0.14 -10.21
CA THR A 90 -12.59 0.84 -9.18
C THR A 90 -13.66 1.82 -9.69
N PRO A 91 -14.78 1.99 -8.98
CA PRO A 91 -15.82 2.96 -9.34
C PRO A 91 -15.29 4.39 -9.41
N THR A 92 -15.81 5.16 -10.39
CA THR A 92 -15.51 6.58 -10.53
C THR A 92 -16.64 7.38 -9.90
N GLU A 93 -16.53 7.65 -8.61
CA GLU A 93 -17.49 8.39 -7.81
C GLU A 93 -16.78 9.50 -7.02
N PRO A 94 -17.50 10.54 -6.58
CA PRO A 94 -16.94 11.54 -5.69
C PRO A 94 -16.45 10.92 -4.38
N LEU A 95 -15.33 11.43 -3.86
CA LEU A 95 -14.80 11.00 -2.57
C LEU A 95 -15.62 11.62 -1.44
N THR A 96 -16.43 10.81 -0.78
CA THR A 96 -17.17 11.13 0.44
C THR A 96 -16.84 10.09 1.50
N TRP A 97 -17.24 10.30 2.74
CA TRP A 97 -17.08 9.27 3.78
C TRP A 97 -17.83 7.98 3.43
N GLU A 98 -19.03 8.11 2.86
CA GLU A 98 -19.87 6.97 2.47
C GLU A 98 -19.21 6.18 1.33
N SER A 99 -18.76 6.85 0.26
CA SER A 99 -18.11 6.19 -0.87
C SER A 99 -16.75 5.59 -0.48
N LEU A 100 -16.02 6.21 0.45
CA LEU A 100 -14.77 5.67 0.96
C LEU A 100 -14.98 4.31 1.62
N PHE A 101 -15.91 4.19 2.58
CA PHE A 101 -16.18 2.92 3.24
C PHE A 101 -16.80 1.88 2.31
N ALA A 102 -17.66 2.32 1.39
CA ALA A 102 -18.26 1.42 0.41
C ALA A 102 -17.20 0.82 -0.52
N VAL A 103 -16.27 1.63 -1.02
CA VAL A 103 -15.19 1.17 -1.91
C VAL A 103 -14.15 0.33 -1.17
N ASP A 104 -13.80 0.65 0.08
CA ASP A 104 -12.94 -0.21 0.90
C ASP A 104 -13.54 -1.61 1.02
N ALA A 105 -14.80 -1.71 1.42
CA ALA A 105 -15.49 -3.00 1.56
C ALA A 105 -15.60 -3.75 0.23
N TRP A 106 -15.96 -3.05 -0.85
CA TRP A 106 -16.04 -3.61 -2.19
C TRP A 106 -14.69 -4.14 -2.67
N ALA A 107 -13.62 -3.36 -2.52
CA ALA A 107 -12.28 -3.75 -2.98
C ALA A 107 -11.75 -4.99 -2.25
N ARG A 108 -12.07 -5.13 -0.96
CA ARG A 108 -11.75 -6.34 -0.18
C ARG A 108 -12.45 -7.57 -0.71
N GLU A 109 -13.76 -7.47 -1.02
CA GLU A 109 -14.50 -8.59 -1.60
C GLU A 109 -14.04 -8.91 -3.02
N GLU A 110 -13.75 -7.88 -3.83
CA GLU A 110 -13.23 -8.07 -5.18
C GLU A 110 -11.84 -8.75 -5.15
N ALA A 111 -10.95 -8.30 -4.27
CA ALA A 111 -9.62 -8.93 -4.11
C ALA A 111 -9.71 -10.40 -3.68
N LYS A 112 -10.65 -10.77 -2.80
CA LYS A 112 -10.88 -12.16 -2.38
C LYS A 112 -11.30 -13.08 -3.52
N ARG A 113 -12.03 -12.57 -4.53
CA ARG A 113 -12.44 -13.34 -5.70
C ARG A 113 -11.26 -13.74 -6.58
N TRP A 114 -10.17 -12.99 -6.52
CA TRP A 114 -8.97 -13.20 -7.30
C TRP A 114 -7.82 -13.87 -6.51
N ALA A 115 -7.94 -13.92 -5.17
CA ALA A 115 -7.05 -14.62 -4.26
C ALA A 115 -7.49 -16.08 -4.07
#